data_33b05ffa1f6dd55c42f767fe6a6e1b7a
#
_entry.id   33b05ffa1f6dd55c42f767fe6a6e1b7a
#
_cell.length_a   1.000
_cell.length_b   1.000
_cell.length_c   1.000
_cell.angle_alpha   90.00
_cell.angle_beta   90.00
_cell.angle_gamma   90.00
#
_symmetry.space_group_name_H-M   'P 1'
#
loop_
_entity.id
_entity.type
_entity.pdbx_description
1 polymer ?
#
loop_
_entity_poly.entity_id
_entity_poly.type
_entity_poly.pdbx_seq_one_letter_code
_entity_poly.pdbx_strand_id
1 'polypeptide(L)'
;LMQDFDADKVDQLVGLATLGTAQPITLAPAGKTGGAVAYSFNATQLAYTPIESEAGGLAMAKVSGKGTGAAIRGTLMNAPGTPITTTGAGATARQLGAIPAGSKMYGALHVIAASGTSPTLDVVVQSDDNGAMTSPTSRMVFAQATGITSEWLPLEGPITDDYWRASITVGGTTPSFNYVLVLGIAAN
;
A
#
# COMPACT_ATOMS: atom_id res chain seq x y z
N LEU A 1 -1.14 -17.56 20.15
CA LEU A 1 -2.09 -17.29 19.06
C LEU A 1 -2.91 -18.56 18.86
N MET A 2 -4.19 -18.54 19.15
CA MET A 2 -5.07 -19.64 18.72
C MET A 2 -5.24 -19.49 17.22
N GLN A 3 -5.02 -20.56 16.46
CA GLN A 3 -5.42 -20.63 15.07
C GLN A 3 -6.94 -20.42 15.01
N ASP A 4 -7.35 -19.34 14.35
CA ASP A 4 -8.73 -18.98 14.20
C ASP A 4 -9.05 -19.06 12.70
N PHE A 5 -9.76 -20.13 12.32
CA PHE A 5 -10.12 -20.43 10.93
C PHE A 5 -11.33 -19.60 10.43
N ASP A 6 -11.68 -18.53 11.10
CA ASP A 6 -12.70 -17.60 10.62
C ASP A 6 -12.26 -16.85 9.37
N ALA A 7 -13.19 -16.64 8.44
CA ALA A 7 -12.94 -16.06 7.10
C ALA A 7 -12.26 -14.68 7.11
N ASP A 8 -12.25 -13.99 8.23
CA ASP A 8 -11.70 -12.64 8.41
C ASP A 8 -10.35 -12.64 9.15
N LYS A 9 -9.82 -13.80 9.48
CA LYS A 9 -8.62 -13.88 10.31
C LYS A 9 -7.35 -14.07 9.49
N VAL A 10 -6.23 -13.69 10.08
CA VAL A 10 -4.91 -13.71 9.43
C VAL A 10 -4.57 -15.07 8.83
N ASP A 11 -4.97 -16.16 9.47
CA ASP A 11 -4.71 -17.53 8.99
C ASP A 11 -5.40 -17.83 7.67
N GLN A 12 -6.64 -17.37 7.47
CA GLN A 12 -7.34 -17.53 6.20
C GLN A 12 -6.86 -16.53 5.15
N LEU A 13 -6.61 -15.28 5.55
CA LEU A 13 -6.09 -14.25 4.63
C LEU A 13 -4.71 -14.62 4.08
N VAL A 14 -3.84 -15.24 4.89
CA VAL A 14 -2.50 -15.66 4.46
C VAL A 14 -2.52 -17.05 3.82
N GLY A 15 -3.32 -18.00 4.34
CA GLY A 15 -3.38 -19.36 3.83
C GLY A 15 -4.19 -19.53 2.57
N LEU A 16 -5.19 -18.66 2.32
CA LEU A 16 -6.02 -18.60 1.12
C LEU A 16 -5.60 -17.50 0.16
N ALA A 17 -4.62 -16.67 0.52
CA ALA A 17 -4.05 -15.70 -0.40
C ALA A 17 -3.71 -16.42 -1.69
N THR A 18 -4.31 -15.98 -2.77
CA THR A 18 -4.32 -16.57 -4.10
C THR A 18 -2.92 -17.02 -4.51
N LEU A 19 -2.66 -18.31 -4.34
CA LEU A 19 -1.44 -18.96 -4.79
C LEU A 19 -1.30 -18.70 -6.29
N GLY A 20 -0.20 -18.07 -6.69
CA GLY A 20 0.11 -17.79 -8.08
C GLY A 20 -0.23 -16.39 -8.59
N THR A 21 -0.95 -15.56 -7.84
CA THR A 21 -1.17 -14.16 -8.19
C THR A 21 -0.21 -13.26 -7.43
N ALA A 22 0.49 -12.37 -8.15
CA ALA A 22 1.38 -11.41 -7.52
C ALA A 22 0.58 -10.42 -6.67
N GLN A 23 0.97 -10.28 -5.41
CA GLN A 23 0.36 -9.34 -4.47
C GLN A 23 1.43 -8.42 -3.89
N PRO A 24 1.15 -7.13 -3.74
CA PRO A 24 2.06 -6.23 -3.04
C PRO A 24 2.09 -6.57 -1.55
N ILE A 25 3.29 -6.54 -0.99
CA ILE A 25 3.53 -6.71 0.45
C ILE A 25 4.24 -5.46 0.93
N THR A 26 3.79 -4.92 2.06
CA THR A 26 4.40 -3.76 2.70
C THR A 26 4.78 -4.08 4.14
N LEU A 27 6.01 -3.75 4.49
CA LEU A 27 6.55 -3.83 5.83
C LEU A 27 6.90 -2.41 6.31
N ALA A 28 6.35 -1.99 7.43
CA ALA A 28 6.58 -0.68 8.02
C ALA A 28 7.28 -0.79 9.39
N PRO A 29 8.58 -1.12 9.43
CA PRO A 29 9.30 -1.36 10.68
C PRO A 29 9.47 -0.11 11.53
N ALA A 30 9.42 1.08 10.91
CA ALA A 30 9.47 2.36 11.61
C ALA A 30 8.11 2.84 12.14
N GLY A 31 7.09 1.96 12.10
CA GLY A 31 5.75 2.26 12.58
C GLY A 31 4.80 2.79 11.50
N LYS A 32 3.61 3.19 11.94
CA LYS A 32 2.48 3.54 11.06
C LYS A 32 2.28 5.03 10.82
N THR A 33 3.24 5.87 11.18
CA THR A 33 3.13 7.32 10.99
C THR A 33 3.41 7.68 9.53
N GLY A 34 2.60 8.53 8.94
CA GLY A 34 2.86 9.07 7.60
C GLY A 34 4.24 9.75 7.54
N GLY A 35 5.07 9.41 6.57
CA GLY A 35 6.48 9.80 6.46
C GLY A 35 7.46 8.74 6.95
N ALA A 36 6.99 7.71 7.66
CA ALA A 36 7.84 6.62 8.10
C ALA A 36 8.37 5.81 6.90
N VAL A 37 9.57 5.25 7.09
CA VAL A 37 10.16 4.33 6.11
C VAL A 37 9.35 3.04 6.06
N ALA A 38 9.04 2.60 4.86
CA ALA A 38 8.41 1.32 4.59
C ALA A 38 9.16 0.59 3.47
N TYR A 39 9.07 -0.73 3.48
CA TYR A 39 9.60 -1.57 2.41
C TYR A 39 8.43 -2.25 1.72
N SER A 40 8.38 -2.16 0.40
CA SER A 40 7.35 -2.82 -0.38
C SER A 40 7.95 -3.61 -1.52
N PHE A 41 7.32 -4.72 -1.86
CA PHE A 41 7.68 -5.58 -2.97
C PHE A 41 6.46 -6.37 -3.44
N ASN A 42 6.49 -6.80 -4.68
CA ASN A 42 5.46 -7.67 -5.22
C ASN A 42 5.90 -9.13 -5.12
N ALA A 43 5.03 -10.04 -4.67
CA ALA A 43 5.35 -11.45 -4.50
C ALA A 43 4.22 -12.34 -5.03
N THR A 44 4.59 -13.42 -5.73
CA THR A 44 3.64 -14.35 -6.35
C THR A 44 3.25 -15.53 -5.47
N GLN A 45 3.98 -15.80 -4.41
CA GLN A 45 3.70 -16.97 -3.58
C GLN A 45 4.12 -16.70 -2.16
N LEU A 46 3.18 -16.87 -1.25
CA LEU A 46 3.43 -16.91 0.17
C LEU A 46 3.24 -18.36 0.62
N ALA A 47 4.26 -18.98 1.13
CA ALA A 47 4.10 -20.20 1.91
C ALA A 47 3.81 -19.79 3.35
N TYR A 48 2.71 -20.25 3.89
CA TYR A 48 2.33 -20.10 5.28
C TYR A 48 2.55 -21.44 5.99
N THR A 49 3.42 -21.43 6.98
CA THR A 49 3.60 -22.59 7.86
C THR A 49 2.94 -22.22 9.18
N PRO A 50 1.78 -22.81 9.51
CA PRO A 50 1.17 -22.61 10.80
C PRO A 50 2.08 -23.21 11.87
N ILE A 51 2.09 -22.60 12.98
CA ILE A 51 2.90 -22.67 14.17
C ILE A 51 3.53 -24.04 14.44
N GLU A 52 4.86 -24.06 14.46
CA GLU A 52 5.61 -25.02 15.25
C GLU A 52 5.94 -24.35 16.59
N SER A 53 5.38 -24.84 17.68
CA SER A 53 5.80 -24.45 19.03
C SER A 53 6.04 -25.68 19.89
N GLU A 54 7.18 -25.73 20.54
CA GLU A 54 7.38 -26.63 21.67
C GLU A 54 6.55 -26.17 22.87
N ALA A 55 6.15 -27.07 23.71
CA ALA A 55 5.38 -26.74 24.92
C ALA A 55 6.12 -25.69 25.77
N GLY A 56 5.52 -24.52 25.96
CA GLY A 56 6.10 -23.37 26.66
C GLY A 56 6.89 -22.40 25.78
N GLY A 57 7.01 -22.65 24.47
CA GLY A 57 7.65 -21.76 23.51
C GLY A 57 6.72 -20.70 22.95
N LEU A 58 7.31 -19.72 22.26
CA LEU A 58 6.55 -18.71 21.52
C LEU A 58 5.90 -19.34 20.29
N ALA A 59 4.60 -19.18 20.14
CA ALA A 59 3.90 -19.56 18.95
C ALA A 59 4.29 -18.61 17.79
N MET A 60 4.99 -19.09 16.77
CA MET A 60 5.43 -18.31 15.62
C MET A 60 4.86 -18.87 14.32
N ALA A 61 4.38 -17.99 13.44
CA ALA A 61 4.03 -18.36 12.07
C ALA A 61 5.16 -17.92 11.13
N LYS A 62 5.58 -18.80 10.23
CA LYS A 62 6.54 -18.47 9.18
C LYS A 62 5.79 -18.17 7.90
N VAL A 63 5.99 -16.96 7.38
CA VAL A 63 5.50 -16.55 6.07
C VAL A 63 6.71 -16.40 5.14
N SER A 64 6.68 -17.06 4.01
CA SER A 64 7.72 -16.92 2.98
C SER A 64 7.10 -16.65 1.62
N GLY A 65 7.69 -15.76 0.86
CA GLY A 65 7.22 -15.38 -0.47
C GLY A 65 8.38 -15.23 -1.45
N LYS A 66 8.07 -15.38 -2.75
CA LYS A 66 9.00 -15.12 -3.84
C LYS A 66 8.67 -13.76 -4.45
N GLY A 67 9.57 -12.80 -4.34
CA GLY A 67 9.45 -11.52 -5.02
C GLY A 67 9.46 -11.68 -6.54
N THR A 68 8.65 -10.90 -7.24
CA THR A 68 8.52 -10.90 -8.71
C THR A 68 9.09 -9.66 -9.36
N GLY A 69 9.73 -8.78 -8.60
CA GLY A 69 10.28 -7.52 -9.09
C GLY A 69 11.09 -6.80 -8.02
N ALA A 70 11.26 -5.50 -8.23
CA ALA A 70 12.02 -4.65 -7.32
C ALA A 70 11.42 -4.65 -5.92
N ALA A 71 12.28 -4.80 -4.91
CA ALA A 71 11.94 -4.41 -3.55
C ALA A 71 12.32 -2.94 -3.37
N ILE A 72 11.38 -2.13 -2.95
CA ILE A 72 11.60 -0.70 -2.75
C ILE A 72 11.70 -0.36 -1.27
N ARG A 73 12.63 0.53 -0.96
CA ARG A 73 12.61 1.30 0.27
C ARG A 73 11.86 2.59 -0.03
N GLY A 74 10.67 2.71 0.49
CA GLY A 74 9.76 3.82 0.22
C GLY A 74 9.37 4.58 1.49
N THR A 75 8.44 5.49 1.29
CA THR A 75 7.84 6.32 2.34
C THR A 75 6.35 6.02 2.43
N LEU A 76 5.89 5.81 3.65
CA LEU A 76 4.46 5.69 3.96
C LEU A 76 3.80 7.06 3.77
N MET A 77 2.88 7.17 2.82
CA MET A 77 2.27 8.45 2.46
C MET A 77 1.23 8.90 3.48
N ASN A 78 0.49 7.98 4.04
CA ASN A 78 -0.57 8.24 5.02
C ASN A 78 -0.37 7.40 6.29
N ALA A 79 -1.04 7.77 7.37
CA ALA A 79 -1.09 6.97 8.59
C ALA A 79 -2.25 5.96 8.50
N PRO A 80 -2.00 4.64 8.45
CA PRO A 80 -3.06 3.66 8.49
C PRO A 80 -3.80 3.70 9.83
N GLY A 81 -5.10 3.35 9.79
CA GLY A 81 -5.97 3.33 10.96
C GLY A 81 -6.80 4.60 11.14
N THR A 82 -6.63 5.62 10.29
CA THR A 82 -7.53 6.78 10.24
C THR A 82 -8.51 6.58 9.09
N PRO A 83 -9.81 6.41 9.36
CA PRO A 83 -10.80 6.23 8.30
C PRO A 83 -10.91 7.47 7.42
N ILE A 84 -11.01 7.26 6.13
CA ILE A 84 -11.27 8.28 5.12
C ILE A 84 -12.73 8.19 4.71
N THR A 85 -13.46 9.28 4.89
CA THR A 85 -14.91 9.35 4.62
C THR A 85 -15.27 10.44 3.63
N THR A 86 -14.29 11.25 3.20
CA THR A 86 -14.52 12.41 2.32
C THR A 86 -13.43 12.50 1.24
N THR A 87 -13.82 13.06 0.10
CA THR A 87 -12.92 13.40 -0.99
C THR A 87 -11.96 14.52 -0.60
N GLY A 88 -10.71 14.45 -1.04
CA GLY A 88 -9.71 15.47 -0.79
C GLY A 88 -8.26 14.99 -0.96
N ALA A 89 -7.35 15.71 -0.32
CA ALA A 89 -5.97 15.26 -0.21
C ALA A 89 -5.91 14.04 0.74
N GLY A 90 -5.57 12.89 0.20
CA GLY A 90 -5.49 11.63 0.96
C GLY A 90 -4.23 11.53 1.84
N ALA A 91 -3.27 12.41 1.61
CA ALA A 91 -2.03 12.50 2.38
C ALA A 91 -1.39 13.88 2.24
N THR A 92 -0.59 14.27 3.24
CA THR A 92 0.26 15.45 3.15
C THR A 92 1.31 15.26 2.05
N ALA A 93 1.55 16.32 1.27
CA ALA A 93 2.62 16.31 0.27
C ALA A 93 3.98 16.05 0.93
N ARG A 94 4.81 15.23 0.29
CA ARG A 94 6.15 14.87 0.77
C ARG A 94 7.17 15.04 -0.32
N GLN A 95 8.33 15.56 0.05
CA GLN A 95 9.46 15.64 -0.86
C GLN A 95 10.15 14.27 -0.91
N LEU A 96 9.82 13.49 -1.93
CA LEU A 96 10.43 12.18 -2.18
C LEU A 96 11.55 12.26 -3.21
N GLY A 97 11.68 13.42 -3.88
CA GLY A 97 12.63 13.67 -4.95
C GLY A 97 12.06 13.41 -6.34
N ALA A 98 12.80 13.87 -7.33
CA ALA A 98 12.55 13.63 -8.75
C ALA A 98 12.81 12.17 -9.12
N ILE A 99 12.18 11.69 -10.18
CA ILE A 99 12.47 10.36 -10.73
C ILE A 99 13.50 10.54 -11.86
N PRO A 100 14.74 10.06 -11.70
CA PRO A 100 15.76 10.15 -12.75
C PRO A 100 15.39 9.31 -13.98
N ALA A 101 16.01 9.62 -15.12
CA ALA A 101 15.94 8.77 -16.30
C ALA A 101 16.51 7.37 -15.97
N GLY A 102 15.82 6.32 -16.41
CA GLY A 102 16.18 4.93 -16.12
C GLY A 102 15.82 4.46 -14.71
N SER A 103 15.11 5.30 -13.94
CA SER A 103 14.54 4.92 -12.64
C SER A 103 13.02 4.89 -12.71
N LYS A 104 12.41 4.21 -11.75
CA LYS A 104 10.95 4.14 -11.60
C LYS A 104 10.56 4.50 -10.18
N MET A 105 9.43 5.17 -10.06
CA MET A 105 8.69 5.18 -8.80
C MET A 105 7.71 4.01 -8.78
N TYR A 106 7.63 3.34 -7.66
CA TYR A 106 6.63 2.31 -7.43
C TYR A 106 5.65 2.78 -6.37
N GLY A 107 4.37 2.53 -6.62
CA GLY A 107 3.28 2.74 -5.67
C GLY A 107 2.69 1.41 -5.24
N ALA A 108 2.68 1.16 -3.92
CA ALA A 108 1.98 0.03 -3.31
C ALA A 108 0.76 0.56 -2.56
N LEU A 109 -0.43 0.26 -3.07
CA LEU A 109 -1.70 0.59 -2.44
C LEU A 109 -2.28 -0.66 -1.78
N HIS A 110 -2.73 -0.51 -0.54
CA HIS A 110 -3.51 -1.51 0.19
C HIS A 110 -4.75 -0.85 0.77
N VAL A 111 -5.93 -1.25 0.34
CA VAL A 111 -7.19 -0.92 1.00
C VAL A 111 -7.46 -2.03 2.01
N ILE A 112 -7.35 -1.71 3.30
CA ILE A 112 -7.40 -2.68 4.40
C ILE A 112 -8.76 -2.74 5.10
N ALA A 113 -9.62 -1.76 4.85
CA ALA A 113 -11.02 -1.77 5.28
C ALA A 113 -11.86 -0.89 4.35
N ALA A 114 -13.08 -1.31 4.12
CA ALA A 114 -14.10 -0.57 3.38
C ALA A 114 -15.47 -0.84 3.99
N SER A 115 -16.29 0.18 4.13
CA SER A 115 -17.66 0.08 4.61
C SER A 115 -18.55 1.17 4.01
N GLY A 116 -19.88 1.01 4.13
CA GLY A 116 -20.86 1.87 3.53
C GLY A 116 -21.71 1.13 2.48
N THR A 117 -22.67 1.84 1.86
CA THR A 117 -23.47 1.27 0.76
C THR A 117 -22.85 1.68 -0.57
N SER A 118 -22.46 0.67 -1.38
CA SER A 118 -21.76 0.86 -2.65
C SER A 118 -20.55 1.81 -2.52
N PRO A 119 -19.64 1.57 -1.57
CA PRO A 119 -18.52 2.47 -1.32
C PRO A 119 -17.53 2.39 -2.49
N THR A 120 -16.98 3.53 -2.89
CA THR A 120 -15.91 3.61 -3.89
C THR A 120 -14.78 4.50 -3.41
N LEU A 121 -13.54 4.11 -3.70
CA LEU A 121 -12.33 4.88 -3.43
C LEU A 121 -11.47 4.90 -4.69
N ASP A 122 -11.23 6.10 -5.21
CA ASP A 122 -10.22 6.35 -6.24
C ASP A 122 -9.00 6.99 -5.59
N VAL A 123 -7.83 6.45 -5.88
CA VAL A 123 -6.55 6.95 -5.38
C VAL A 123 -5.68 7.34 -6.57
N VAL A 124 -5.24 8.61 -6.58
CA VAL A 124 -4.37 9.16 -7.61
C VAL A 124 -3.11 9.71 -6.94
N VAL A 125 -1.93 9.29 -7.38
CA VAL A 125 -0.68 9.93 -6.98
C VAL A 125 -0.44 11.13 -7.88
N GLN A 126 -0.20 12.27 -7.26
CA GLN A 126 0.10 13.53 -7.90
C GLN A 126 1.50 14.00 -7.55
N SER A 127 2.15 14.71 -8.46
CA SER A 127 3.41 15.41 -8.24
C SER A 127 3.30 16.89 -8.56
N ASP A 128 4.19 17.67 -7.95
CA ASP A 128 4.37 19.11 -8.19
C ASP A 128 5.83 19.48 -7.91
N ASP A 129 6.30 20.60 -8.43
CA ASP A 129 7.61 21.16 -8.16
C ASP A 129 7.70 21.89 -6.79
N ASN A 130 6.56 22.03 -6.10
CA ASN A 130 6.50 22.65 -4.77
C ASN A 130 5.55 21.92 -3.81
N GLY A 131 5.85 22.03 -2.52
CA GLY A 131 5.10 21.33 -1.46
C GLY A 131 3.69 21.85 -1.22
N ALA A 132 3.34 23.03 -1.75
CA ALA A 132 1.98 23.58 -1.66
C ALA A 132 1.03 22.88 -2.64
N MET A 133 1.57 22.13 -3.61
CA MET A 133 0.80 21.40 -4.61
C MET A 133 -0.21 22.31 -5.35
N THR A 134 0.28 23.44 -5.84
CA THR A 134 -0.56 24.48 -6.46
C THR A 134 -0.99 24.15 -7.89
N SER A 135 -0.17 23.35 -8.59
CA SER A 135 -0.43 22.91 -9.96
C SER A 135 -0.13 21.41 -10.13
N PRO A 136 -0.74 20.53 -9.32
CA PRO A 136 -0.35 19.13 -9.27
C PRO A 136 -0.69 18.40 -10.55
N THR A 137 0.23 17.57 -11.01
CA THR A 137 0.06 16.68 -12.16
C THR A 137 -0.27 15.27 -11.68
N SER A 138 -1.34 14.67 -12.22
CA SER A 138 -1.68 13.26 -11.96
C SER A 138 -0.68 12.33 -12.63
N ARG A 139 -0.11 11.39 -11.88
CA ARG A 139 0.98 10.50 -12.31
C ARG A 139 0.64 9.02 -12.29
N MET A 140 0.08 8.53 -11.19
CA MET A 140 -0.39 7.15 -11.09
C MET A 140 -1.87 7.14 -10.72
N VAL A 141 -2.66 6.34 -11.41
CA VAL A 141 -4.09 6.16 -11.15
C VAL A 141 -4.29 4.70 -10.80
N PHE A 142 -4.63 4.43 -9.55
CA PHE A 142 -4.99 3.08 -9.10
C PHE A 142 -6.40 2.73 -9.55
N ALA A 143 -6.65 1.43 -9.70
CA ALA A 143 -8.00 0.95 -9.98
C ALA A 143 -8.95 1.35 -8.85
N GLN A 144 -10.19 1.69 -9.21
CA GLN A 144 -11.22 2.04 -8.22
C GLN A 144 -11.44 0.86 -7.26
N ALA A 145 -11.27 1.13 -5.98
CA ALA A 145 -11.54 0.15 -4.94
C ALA A 145 -13.00 0.24 -4.47
N THR A 146 -13.69 -0.89 -4.44
CA THR A 146 -15.04 -1.03 -3.89
C THR A 146 -15.06 -1.88 -2.62
N GLY A 147 -13.90 -2.35 -2.17
CA GLY A 147 -13.70 -3.21 -1.02
C GLY A 147 -12.22 -3.32 -0.67
N ILE A 148 -11.87 -4.33 0.10
CA ILE A 148 -10.48 -4.67 0.43
C ILE A 148 -9.78 -5.11 -0.85
N THR A 149 -8.64 -4.47 -1.16
CA THR A 149 -7.84 -4.77 -2.35
C THR A 149 -6.41 -4.29 -2.18
N SER A 150 -5.51 -4.73 -3.06
CA SER A 150 -4.15 -4.21 -3.14
C SER A 150 -3.68 -4.11 -4.58
N GLU A 151 -2.86 -3.12 -4.88
CA GLU A 151 -2.34 -2.87 -6.22
C GLU A 151 -0.90 -2.36 -6.18
N TRP A 152 -0.12 -2.76 -7.17
CA TRP A 152 1.26 -2.37 -7.37
C TRP A 152 1.42 -1.72 -8.73
N LEU A 153 1.79 -0.44 -8.77
CA LEU A 153 1.98 0.30 -10.02
C LEU A 153 3.39 0.87 -10.13
N PRO A 154 4.05 0.71 -11.28
CA PRO A 154 5.27 1.43 -11.64
C PRO A 154 4.94 2.75 -12.35
N LEU A 155 5.81 3.73 -12.19
CA LEU A 155 5.82 5.00 -12.92
C LEU A 155 7.22 5.27 -13.44
N GLU A 156 7.35 5.35 -14.76
CA GLU A 156 8.64 5.59 -15.43
C GLU A 156 9.10 7.04 -15.28
N GLY A 157 10.41 7.22 -15.04
CA GLY A 157 11.08 8.50 -15.18
C GLY A 157 11.53 8.80 -16.62
N PRO A 158 12.01 10.05 -16.90
CA PRO A 158 12.27 11.09 -15.93
C PRO A 158 11.04 11.93 -15.57
N ILE A 159 10.94 12.32 -14.29
CA ILE A 159 10.00 13.31 -13.79
C ILE A 159 10.77 14.26 -12.88
N THR A 160 10.68 15.55 -13.16
CA THR A 160 11.45 16.59 -12.45
C THR A 160 10.79 17.06 -11.17
N ASP A 161 9.48 16.86 -11.02
CA ASP A 161 8.76 17.20 -9.80
C ASP A 161 9.30 16.38 -8.63
N ASP A 162 9.44 17.00 -7.48
CA ASP A 162 10.04 16.37 -6.31
C ASP A 162 9.08 16.23 -5.10
N TYR A 163 7.90 16.87 -5.16
CA TYR A 163 6.83 16.71 -4.17
C TYR A 163 5.74 15.79 -4.68
N TRP A 164 5.28 14.92 -3.79
CA TRP A 164 4.32 13.87 -4.10
C TRP A 164 3.23 13.78 -3.04
N ARG A 165 1.99 13.55 -3.46
CA ARG A 165 0.85 13.30 -2.57
C ARG A 165 -0.11 12.29 -3.15
N ALA A 166 -1.00 11.74 -2.29
CA ALA A 166 -2.21 11.08 -2.73
C ALA A 166 -3.34 12.11 -2.85
N SER A 167 -4.12 12.02 -3.90
CA SER A 167 -5.43 12.65 -4.04
C SER A 167 -6.46 11.54 -4.08
N ILE A 168 -7.54 11.67 -3.31
CA ILE A 168 -8.58 10.64 -3.19
C ILE A 168 -9.95 11.18 -3.56
N THR A 169 -10.75 10.34 -4.20
CA THR A 169 -12.18 10.56 -4.37
C THR A 169 -12.94 9.42 -3.71
N VAL A 170 -13.90 9.76 -2.85
CA VAL A 170 -14.71 8.83 -2.10
C VAL A 170 -16.15 8.94 -2.54
N GLY A 171 -16.79 7.82 -2.87
CA GLY A 171 -18.18 7.74 -3.30
C GLY A 171 -18.99 6.70 -2.53
N GLY A 172 -20.30 6.73 -2.70
CA GLY A 172 -21.23 5.84 -2.01
C GLY A 172 -22.00 6.53 -0.87
N THR A 173 -22.83 5.77 -0.16
CA THR A 173 -23.57 6.28 0.99
C THR A 173 -22.84 5.91 2.28
N THR A 174 -22.52 6.90 3.09
CA THR A 174 -21.72 6.77 4.33
C THR A 174 -20.43 5.93 4.12
N PRO A 175 -19.63 6.24 3.09
CA PRO A 175 -18.44 5.48 2.78
C PRO A 175 -17.37 5.69 3.85
N SER A 176 -16.61 4.64 4.14
CA SER A 176 -15.47 4.72 5.03
C SER A 176 -14.40 3.73 4.57
N PHE A 177 -13.20 4.23 4.32
CA PHE A 177 -12.07 3.41 3.88
C PHE A 177 -10.88 3.59 4.81
N ASN A 178 -10.12 2.52 4.97
CA ASN A 178 -8.80 2.59 5.55
C ASN A 178 -7.81 2.03 4.53
N TYR A 179 -6.78 2.82 4.19
CA TYR A 179 -5.81 2.42 3.18
C TYR A 179 -4.38 2.75 3.60
N VAL A 180 -3.44 2.09 2.98
CA VAL A 180 -2.01 2.32 3.09
C VAL A 180 -1.48 2.56 1.69
N LEU A 181 -0.72 3.63 1.51
CA LEU A 181 0.01 3.92 0.27
C LEU A 181 1.50 4.12 0.60
N VAL A 182 2.34 3.37 -0.06
CA VAL A 182 3.80 3.53 -0.02
C VAL A 182 4.29 3.95 -1.40
N LEU A 183 5.13 4.98 -1.44
CA LEU A 183 5.83 5.41 -2.65
C LEU A 183 7.33 5.25 -2.44
N GLY A 184 8.03 4.74 -3.44
CA GLY A 184 9.48 4.61 -3.40
C GLY A 184 10.10 4.58 -4.79
N ILE A 185 11.27 5.22 -4.93
CA ILE A 185 12.02 5.27 -6.19
C ILE A 185 13.10 4.19 -6.15
N ALA A 186 13.21 3.43 -7.21
CA ALA A 186 14.27 2.45 -7.42
C ALA A 186 14.88 2.60 -8.83
N ALA A 187 16.16 2.30 -8.94
CA ALA A 187 16.80 2.12 -10.24
C ALA A 187 16.20 0.88 -10.94
N ASN A 188 16.17 0.94 -12.25
CA ASN A 188 15.71 -0.18 -13.09
C ASN A 188 16.77 -1.27 -13.16
#